data_d0df7466e23ae0869660f20377dce8ac
#
_entry.id   d0df7466e23ae0869660f20377dce8ac
#
_cell.length_a   1.000
_cell.length_b   1.000
_cell.length_c   1.000
_cell.angle_alpha   90.00
_cell.angle_beta   90.00
_cell.angle_gamma   90.00
#
_symmetry.space_group_name_H-M   'P 1'
#
loop_
_entity.id
_entity.type
_entity.pdbx_description
1 polymer ?
#
loop_
_entity_poly.entity_id
_entity_poly.type
_entity_poly.pdbx_seq_one_letter_code
_entity_poly.pdbx_strand_id
1 'polypeptide(L)'
;INVIYNDTSLGGGEARNIGIRNANTKFIAFLDCDDYWDHNKIESQEKMFSELPANRTNVIFSSIRVVDEKLNIIKEYCNGSAVKNFSEYVFLQGGLIQTSSLFLETSLAIRNQFNPNLKRHQDYDFCLKLESQGAMFECCDKTYSYWVVPSDPLIALKKGYDYNLSLDFYNNYKGLMTTRAGYAFLAKVPLWFSIKQKNMKGFVSSLLKKCGFKTSCMVFLELARLVLTKWMRRDVK
;
A
#
# COMPACT_ATOMS: atom_id res chain seq x y z
N ILE A 1 0.74 -3.12 -28.14
CA ILE A 1 1.18 -2.25 -27.04
C ILE A 1 0.89 -0.81 -27.46
N ASN A 2 0.14 -0.09 -26.63
CA ASN A 2 -0.10 1.34 -26.81
C ASN A 2 0.86 2.10 -25.89
N VAL A 3 1.61 3.05 -26.43
CA VAL A 3 2.54 3.89 -25.66
C VAL A 3 1.97 5.30 -25.63
N ILE A 4 1.85 5.84 -24.40
CA ILE A 4 1.37 7.21 -24.19
C ILE A 4 2.55 8.05 -23.71
N TYR A 5 2.90 9.06 -24.46
CA TYR A 5 3.99 9.99 -24.13
C TYR A 5 3.45 11.23 -23.41
N ASN A 6 4.20 11.69 -22.42
CA ASN A 6 3.93 12.95 -21.74
C ASN A 6 5.19 13.82 -21.81
N ASP A 7 5.04 15.07 -22.13
CA ASP A 7 6.16 16.03 -22.28
C ASP A 7 6.85 16.34 -20.94
N THR A 8 6.15 16.10 -19.83
CA THR A 8 6.67 16.34 -18.48
C THR A 8 6.37 15.19 -17.56
N SER A 9 7.15 15.04 -16.48
CA SER A 9 6.88 14.04 -15.44
C SER A 9 5.64 14.43 -14.63
N LEU A 10 4.59 13.63 -14.73
CA LEU A 10 3.31 13.86 -14.05
C LEU A 10 3.23 13.17 -12.68
N GLY A 11 4.24 12.37 -12.33
CA GLY A 11 4.23 11.51 -11.14
C GLY A 11 3.39 10.24 -11.32
N GLY A 12 3.64 9.23 -10.47
CA GLY A 12 3.04 7.90 -10.61
C GLY A 12 1.52 7.86 -10.52
N GLY A 13 0.90 8.72 -9.70
CA GLY A 13 -0.57 8.78 -9.57
C GLY A 13 -1.24 9.18 -10.87
N GLU A 14 -0.81 10.29 -11.48
CA GLU A 14 -1.40 10.76 -12.73
C GLU A 14 -1.03 9.86 -13.92
N ALA A 15 0.18 9.32 -13.96
CA ALA A 15 0.55 8.35 -15.00
C ALA A 15 -0.40 7.13 -15.00
N ARG A 16 -0.72 6.59 -13.81
CA ARG A 16 -1.70 5.49 -13.68
C ARG A 16 -3.12 5.93 -14.06
N ASN A 17 -3.52 7.16 -13.73
CA ASN A 17 -4.82 7.70 -14.12
C ASN A 17 -4.97 7.83 -15.64
N ILE A 18 -3.92 8.24 -16.33
CA ILE A 18 -3.89 8.26 -17.80
C ILE A 18 -4.11 6.86 -18.35
N GLY A 19 -3.41 5.86 -17.79
CA GLY A 19 -3.63 4.45 -18.14
C GLY A 19 -5.07 4.01 -17.89
N ILE A 20 -5.66 4.34 -16.73
CA ILE A 20 -7.06 4.04 -16.40
C ILE A 20 -8.02 4.64 -17.43
N ARG A 21 -7.85 5.91 -17.79
CA ARG A 21 -8.75 6.60 -18.75
C ARG A 21 -8.65 6.04 -20.17
N ASN A 22 -7.52 5.43 -20.53
CA ASN A 22 -7.30 4.84 -21.85
C ASN A 22 -7.59 3.33 -21.90
N ALA A 23 -7.89 2.70 -20.75
CA ALA A 23 -8.24 1.30 -20.71
C ALA A 23 -9.65 1.05 -21.28
N ASN A 24 -9.76 0.14 -22.24
CA ASN A 24 -11.01 -0.24 -22.92
C ASN A 24 -11.42 -1.70 -22.66
N THR A 25 -10.75 -2.36 -21.73
CA THR A 25 -11.01 -3.75 -21.33
C THR A 25 -11.89 -3.80 -20.08
N LYS A 26 -12.51 -4.93 -19.81
CA LYS A 26 -13.34 -5.15 -18.62
C LYS A 26 -12.53 -4.97 -17.31
N PHE A 27 -11.31 -5.48 -17.31
CA PHE A 27 -10.43 -5.47 -16.15
C PHE A 27 -9.18 -4.63 -16.40
N ILE A 28 -8.63 -4.11 -15.32
CA ILE A 28 -7.36 -3.40 -15.29
C ILE A 28 -6.45 -4.01 -14.21
N ALA A 29 -5.17 -4.11 -14.52
CA ALA A 29 -4.11 -4.42 -13.60
C ALA A 29 -2.98 -3.41 -13.76
N PHE A 30 -2.32 -3.08 -12.67
CA PHE A 30 -1.24 -2.08 -12.66
C PHE A 30 0.12 -2.78 -12.55
N LEU A 31 1.10 -2.24 -13.26
CA LEU A 31 2.49 -2.66 -13.15
C LEU A 31 3.38 -1.43 -13.11
N ASP A 32 4.09 -1.24 -12.01
CA ASP A 32 5.10 -0.20 -11.90
C ASP A 32 6.34 -0.60 -12.72
N CYS A 33 7.01 0.36 -13.33
CA CYS A 33 8.08 0.11 -14.31
C CYS A 33 9.33 -0.58 -13.71
N ASP A 34 9.46 -0.59 -12.40
CA ASP A 34 10.53 -1.25 -11.64
C ASP A 34 10.10 -2.59 -11.02
N ASP A 35 8.88 -3.04 -11.27
CA ASP A 35 8.33 -4.31 -10.78
C ASP A 35 8.18 -5.34 -11.91
N TYR A 36 7.86 -6.58 -11.56
CA TYR A 36 7.46 -7.58 -12.55
C TYR A 36 6.41 -8.56 -12.00
N TRP A 37 5.76 -9.28 -12.92
CA TRP A 37 4.75 -10.28 -12.63
C TRP A 37 5.20 -11.68 -13.01
N ASP A 38 4.66 -12.67 -12.32
CA ASP A 38 4.59 -14.04 -12.83
C ASP A 38 3.65 -14.10 -14.04
N HIS A 39 3.99 -14.93 -15.02
CA HIS A 39 3.22 -15.07 -16.26
C HIS A 39 1.77 -15.53 -16.04
N ASN A 40 1.48 -16.23 -14.95
CA ASN A 40 0.14 -16.71 -14.60
C ASN A 40 -0.71 -15.69 -13.83
N LYS A 41 -0.18 -14.50 -13.51
CA LYS A 41 -0.87 -13.55 -12.63
C LYS A 41 -2.27 -13.18 -13.14
N ILE A 42 -2.36 -12.74 -14.37
CA ILE A 42 -3.62 -12.21 -14.93
C ILE A 42 -4.67 -13.33 -15.03
N GLU A 43 -4.30 -14.48 -15.59
CA GLU A 43 -5.20 -15.63 -15.71
C GLU A 43 -5.73 -16.08 -14.33
N SER A 44 -4.83 -16.17 -13.33
CA SER A 44 -5.21 -16.60 -11.99
C SER A 44 -6.13 -15.61 -11.28
N GLN A 45 -5.89 -14.30 -11.46
CA GLN A 45 -6.73 -13.27 -10.86
C GLN A 45 -8.09 -13.15 -11.57
N GLU A 46 -8.15 -13.32 -12.89
CA GLU A 46 -9.39 -13.35 -13.64
C GLU A 46 -10.23 -14.57 -13.27
N LYS A 47 -9.61 -15.75 -13.17
CA LYS A 47 -10.28 -16.98 -12.72
C LYS A 47 -10.88 -16.76 -11.32
N MET A 48 -10.08 -16.28 -10.37
CA MET A 48 -10.55 -15.99 -9.01
C MET A 48 -11.71 -15.01 -9.03
N PHE A 49 -11.62 -13.93 -9.84
CA PHE A 49 -12.71 -12.95 -9.97
C PHE A 49 -14.01 -13.59 -10.43
N SER A 50 -13.95 -14.53 -11.37
CA SER A 50 -15.13 -15.24 -11.91
C SER A 50 -15.82 -16.16 -10.90
N GLU A 51 -15.09 -16.60 -9.86
CA GLU A 51 -15.59 -17.45 -8.78
C GLU A 51 -16.23 -16.66 -7.63
N LEU A 52 -16.03 -15.32 -7.60
CA LEU A 52 -16.60 -14.46 -6.60
C LEU A 52 -18.04 -14.04 -6.91
N PRO A 53 -18.85 -13.74 -5.89
CA PRO A 53 -20.24 -13.29 -6.10
C PRO A 53 -20.32 -12.03 -6.97
N ALA A 54 -21.10 -12.09 -8.04
CA ALA A 54 -21.26 -10.99 -9.00
C ALA A 54 -21.96 -9.74 -8.44
N ASN A 55 -22.67 -9.87 -7.31
CA ASN A 55 -23.35 -8.77 -6.64
C ASN A 55 -22.43 -7.99 -5.68
N ARG A 56 -21.14 -8.25 -5.67
CA ARG A 56 -20.12 -7.57 -4.86
C ARG A 56 -19.15 -6.79 -5.73
N THR A 57 -18.66 -5.68 -5.21
CA THR A 57 -17.52 -4.97 -5.80
C THR A 57 -16.24 -5.63 -5.31
N ASN A 58 -15.54 -6.35 -6.18
CA ASN A 58 -14.35 -7.10 -5.82
C ASN A 58 -13.08 -6.42 -6.32
N VAL A 59 -12.05 -6.44 -5.48
CA VAL A 59 -10.67 -6.08 -5.81
C VAL A 59 -9.80 -7.26 -5.47
N ILE A 60 -9.09 -7.80 -6.44
CA ILE A 60 -8.18 -8.92 -6.23
C ILE A 60 -6.76 -8.40 -6.15
N PHE A 61 -5.98 -8.94 -5.26
CA PHE A 61 -4.54 -8.72 -5.20
C PHE A 61 -3.80 -10.04 -5.02
N SER A 62 -2.55 -10.09 -5.43
CA SER A 62 -1.70 -11.27 -5.24
C SER A 62 -0.79 -11.12 -4.03
N SER A 63 -0.34 -12.24 -3.49
CA SER A 63 0.83 -12.26 -2.62
C SER A 63 2.04 -11.65 -3.33
N ILE A 64 2.97 -11.08 -2.56
CA ILE A 64 4.07 -10.26 -3.08
C ILE A 64 5.39 -10.78 -2.54
N ARG A 65 6.38 -10.97 -3.41
CA ARG A 65 7.79 -11.10 -3.06
C ARG A 65 8.49 -9.77 -3.19
N VAL A 66 9.15 -9.34 -2.14
CA VAL A 66 10.11 -8.25 -2.18
C VAL A 66 11.47 -8.84 -2.55
N VAL A 67 12.04 -8.34 -3.63
CA VAL A 67 13.32 -8.82 -4.16
C VAL A 67 14.30 -7.66 -4.35
N ASP A 68 15.59 -7.95 -4.36
CA ASP A 68 16.61 -7.00 -4.79
C ASP A 68 16.73 -6.96 -6.32
N GLU A 69 17.59 -6.10 -6.84
CA GLU A 69 17.87 -5.95 -8.28
C GLU A 69 18.48 -7.21 -8.92
N LYS A 70 18.97 -8.14 -8.11
CA LYS A 70 19.48 -9.45 -8.53
C LYS A 70 18.45 -10.57 -8.37
N LEU A 71 17.21 -10.19 -8.02
CA LEU A 71 16.09 -11.09 -7.80
C LEU A 71 16.22 -12.00 -6.57
N ASN A 72 17.12 -11.70 -5.65
CA ASN A 72 17.19 -12.40 -4.38
C ASN A 72 15.99 -12.02 -3.51
N ILE A 73 15.34 -13.01 -2.93
CA ILE A 73 14.17 -12.79 -2.07
C ILE A 73 14.62 -12.17 -0.75
N ILE A 74 14.13 -10.96 -0.47
CA ILE A 74 14.33 -10.26 0.80
C ILE A 74 13.22 -10.61 1.78
N LYS A 75 11.97 -10.65 1.28
CA LYS A 75 10.79 -10.93 2.09
C LYS A 75 9.64 -11.42 1.22
N GLU A 76 8.81 -12.25 1.79
CA GLU A 76 7.56 -12.69 1.17
C GLU A 76 6.37 -12.30 2.03
N TYR A 77 5.33 -11.78 1.38
CA TYR A 77 4.05 -11.47 1.97
C TYR A 77 3.02 -12.42 1.36
N CYS A 78 2.82 -13.55 2.03
CA CYS A 78 1.81 -14.54 1.66
C CYS A 78 0.60 -14.36 2.57
N ASN A 79 -0.55 -14.10 2.01
CA ASN A 79 -1.73 -13.74 2.77
C ASN A 79 -2.98 -14.39 2.16
N GLY A 80 -3.13 -15.67 2.41
CA GLY A 80 -4.27 -16.45 1.93
C GLY A 80 -5.59 -16.21 2.67
N SER A 81 -5.96 -14.95 2.98
CA SER A 81 -7.22 -14.67 3.66
C SER A 81 -7.92 -13.44 3.11
N ALA A 82 -9.27 -13.46 3.14
CA ALA A 82 -10.09 -12.30 2.83
C ALA A 82 -9.73 -11.12 3.75
N VAL A 83 -9.59 -9.95 3.17
CA VAL A 83 -9.31 -8.71 3.89
C VAL A 83 -10.61 -8.11 4.37
N LYS A 84 -10.88 -8.22 5.66
CA LYS A 84 -12.09 -7.66 6.28
C LYS A 84 -12.07 -6.13 6.37
N ASN A 85 -10.88 -5.56 6.57
CA ASN A 85 -10.64 -4.13 6.58
C ASN A 85 -9.21 -3.86 6.09
N PHE A 86 -9.07 -3.03 5.06
CA PHE A 86 -7.79 -2.72 4.43
C PHE A 86 -6.77 -2.13 5.42
N SER A 87 -7.19 -1.13 6.20
CA SER A 87 -6.28 -0.44 7.11
C SER A 87 -5.77 -1.35 8.23
N GLU A 88 -6.61 -2.26 8.75
CA GLU A 88 -6.20 -3.25 9.76
C GLU A 88 -5.28 -4.30 9.16
N TYR A 89 -5.61 -4.79 7.97
CA TYR A 89 -4.79 -5.76 7.27
C TYR A 89 -3.36 -5.26 7.07
N VAL A 90 -3.21 -4.04 6.54
CA VAL A 90 -1.88 -3.48 6.25
C VAL A 90 -1.15 -3.04 7.52
N PHE A 91 -1.82 -2.29 8.40
CA PHE A 91 -1.13 -1.62 9.50
C PHE A 91 -1.10 -2.41 10.81
N LEU A 92 -2.05 -3.31 11.06
CA LEU A 92 -2.05 -4.14 12.27
C LEU A 92 -1.56 -5.56 12.01
N GLN A 93 -2.05 -6.22 10.96
CA GLN A 93 -1.73 -7.61 10.68
C GLN A 93 -0.41 -7.77 9.92
N GLY A 94 0.12 -6.71 9.32
CA GLY A 94 1.38 -6.70 8.58
C GLY A 94 1.27 -7.23 7.16
N GLY A 95 0.06 -7.20 6.61
CA GLY A 95 -0.18 -7.47 5.19
C GLY A 95 0.41 -6.39 4.29
N LEU A 96 0.51 -6.70 3.02
CA LEU A 96 0.97 -5.76 1.99
C LEU A 96 0.05 -5.85 0.79
N ILE A 97 -0.48 -4.70 0.38
CA ILE A 97 -1.15 -4.50 -0.91
C ILE A 97 -0.41 -3.36 -1.60
N GLN A 98 0.18 -3.65 -2.73
CA GLN A 98 0.98 -2.74 -3.53
C GLN A 98 0.35 -2.65 -4.92
N THR A 99 0.49 -1.51 -5.58
CA THR A 99 -0.17 -1.20 -6.86
C THR A 99 0.00 -2.33 -7.89
N SER A 100 1.22 -2.86 -8.07
CA SER A 100 1.50 -3.93 -9.03
C SER A 100 0.86 -5.29 -8.69
N SER A 101 0.24 -5.43 -7.51
CA SER A 101 -0.50 -6.65 -7.14
C SER A 101 -1.99 -6.61 -7.50
N LEU A 102 -2.54 -5.42 -7.76
CA LEU A 102 -3.97 -5.18 -7.92
C LEU A 102 -4.52 -5.67 -9.27
N PHE A 103 -5.79 -6.12 -9.23
CA PHE A 103 -6.63 -6.49 -10.37
C PHE A 103 -8.08 -6.19 -10.03
N LEU A 104 -8.77 -5.41 -10.86
CA LEU A 104 -10.14 -4.97 -10.60
C LEU A 104 -10.86 -4.60 -11.90
N GLU A 105 -12.17 -4.36 -11.82
CA GLU A 105 -12.91 -3.84 -12.97
C GLU A 105 -12.46 -2.43 -13.34
N THR A 106 -12.26 -2.18 -14.64
CA THR A 106 -11.85 -0.87 -15.17
C THR A 106 -12.84 0.22 -14.79
N SER A 107 -14.13 -0.07 -14.81
CA SER A 107 -15.19 0.87 -14.38
C SER A 107 -15.00 1.33 -12.93
N LEU A 108 -14.55 0.45 -12.04
CA LEU A 108 -14.26 0.77 -10.65
C LEU A 108 -13.03 1.67 -10.53
N ALA A 109 -11.96 1.39 -11.28
CA ALA A 109 -10.77 2.22 -11.32
C ALA A 109 -11.06 3.64 -11.88
N ILE A 110 -11.89 3.76 -12.92
CA ILE A 110 -12.30 5.04 -13.50
C ILE A 110 -13.01 5.92 -12.46
N ARG A 111 -13.88 5.35 -11.64
CA ARG A 111 -14.60 6.09 -10.59
C ARG A 111 -13.71 6.50 -9.41
N ASN A 112 -12.59 5.82 -9.21
CA ASN A 112 -11.76 5.95 -8.01
C ASN A 112 -10.31 6.37 -8.27
N GLN A 113 -10.00 7.04 -9.32
CA GLN A 113 -8.64 7.40 -9.73
C GLN A 113 -7.69 7.74 -8.56
N PHE A 114 -6.40 7.50 -8.76
CA PHE A 114 -5.35 7.90 -7.81
C PHE A 114 -5.37 9.41 -7.57
N ASN A 115 -5.04 9.84 -6.36
CA ASN A 115 -4.84 11.26 -6.10
C ASN A 115 -3.48 11.72 -6.67
N PRO A 116 -3.45 12.56 -7.73
CA PRO A 116 -2.21 12.96 -8.38
C PRO A 116 -1.34 13.88 -7.50
N ASN A 117 -1.91 14.50 -6.48
CA ASN A 117 -1.19 15.39 -5.57
C ASN A 117 -0.42 14.65 -4.47
N LEU A 118 -0.64 13.34 -4.31
CA LEU A 118 0.08 12.54 -3.36
C LEU A 118 1.46 12.13 -3.91
N LYS A 119 2.51 12.59 -3.26
CA LYS A 119 3.89 12.14 -3.56
C LYS A 119 4.18 10.73 -3.02
N ARG A 120 3.42 10.28 -2.01
CA ARG A 120 3.54 8.96 -1.37
C ARG A 120 2.17 8.43 -0.96
N HIS A 121 2.09 7.13 -0.65
CA HIS A 121 0.87 6.47 -0.18
C HIS A 121 -0.28 6.48 -1.19
N GLN A 122 0.05 6.54 -2.49
CA GLN A 122 -0.92 6.53 -3.58
C GLN A 122 -1.71 5.22 -3.61
N ASP A 123 -1.06 4.10 -3.31
CA ASP A 123 -1.65 2.79 -3.13
C ASP A 123 -2.63 2.75 -1.94
N TYR A 124 -2.24 3.34 -0.80
CA TYR A 124 -3.12 3.43 0.37
C TYR A 124 -4.33 4.33 0.11
N ASP A 125 -4.13 5.48 -0.54
CA ASP A 125 -5.24 6.36 -0.98
C ASP A 125 -6.23 5.59 -1.84
N PHE A 126 -5.74 4.93 -2.87
CA PHE A 126 -6.56 4.19 -3.82
C PHE A 126 -7.36 3.07 -3.13
N CYS A 127 -6.68 2.23 -2.34
CA CYS A 127 -7.35 1.13 -1.63
C CYS A 127 -8.34 1.60 -0.55
N LEU A 128 -8.01 2.65 0.22
CA LEU A 128 -8.94 3.21 1.21
C LEU A 128 -10.19 3.80 0.56
N LYS A 129 -10.06 4.47 -0.58
CA LYS A 129 -11.21 4.97 -1.34
C LYS A 129 -12.06 3.84 -1.88
N LEU A 130 -11.46 2.80 -2.44
CA LEU A 130 -12.18 1.61 -2.92
C LEU A 130 -12.96 0.94 -1.78
N GLU A 131 -12.32 0.71 -0.62
CA GLU A 131 -12.99 0.13 0.55
C GLU A 131 -14.15 1.00 1.04
N SER A 132 -13.98 2.32 1.10
CA SER A 132 -15.04 3.25 1.54
C SER A 132 -16.28 3.24 0.66
N GLN A 133 -16.15 2.74 -0.58
CA GLN A 133 -17.25 2.54 -1.53
C GLN A 133 -17.76 1.09 -1.54
N GLY A 134 -17.38 0.30 -0.55
CA GLY A 134 -17.85 -1.07 -0.37
C GLY A 134 -17.07 -2.11 -1.16
N ALA A 135 -15.91 -1.78 -1.71
CA ALA A 135 -15.08 -2.79 -2.35
C ALA A 135 -14.50 -3.78 -1.32
N MET A 136 -14.52 -5.05 -1.66
CA MET A 136 -13.98 -6.14 -0.86
C MET A 136 -12.68 -6.64 -1.49
N PHE A 137 -11.65 -6.78 -0.65
CA PHE A 137 -10.32 -7.20 -1.09
C PHE A 137 -10.15 -8.70 -0.88
N GLU A 138 -9.82 -9.40 -1.95
CA GLU A 138 -9.57 -10.85 -1.96
C GLU A 138 -8.13 -11.13 -2.40
N CYS A 139 -7.44 -11.97 -1.65
CA CYS A 139 -6.05 -12.29 -1.91
C CYS A 139 -5.92 -13.59 -2.70
N CYS A 140 -5.22 -13.56 -3.84
CA CYS A 140 -4.68 -14.78 -4.41
C CYS A 140 -3.57 -15.31 -3.49
N ASP A 141 -3.70 -16.54 -3.03
CA ASP A 141 -2.79 -17.22 -2.11
C ASP A 141 -1.38 -17.43 -2.66
N LYS A 142 -1.24 -17.42 -4.00
CA LYS A 142 0.05 -17.54 -4.68
C LYS A 142 0.72 -16.19 -4.93
N THR A 143 2.04 -16.21 -4.93
CA THR A 143 2.85 -15.04 -5.26
C THR A 143 2.91 -14.86 -6.77
N TYR A 144 2.35 -13.75 -7.24
CA TYR A 144 2.36 -13.37 -8.64
C TYR A 144 2.98 -12.00 -8.90
N SER A 145 3.31 -11.25 -7.86
CA SER A 145 3.91 -9.92 -7.99
C SER A 145 5.25 -9.85 -7.27
N TYR A 146 6.21 -9.24 -7.92
CA TYR A 146 7.58 -9.08 -7.42
C TYR A 146 7.88 -7.60 -7.33
N TRP A 147 8.02 -7.12 -6.10
CA TRP A 147 8.39 -5.75 -5.81
C TRP A 147 9.90 -5.64 -5.72
N VAL A 148 10.50 -4.95 -6.70
CA VAL A 148 11.95 -4.76 -6.75
C VAL A 148 12.33 -3.56 -5.89
N VAL A 149 13.20 -3.76 -4.94
CA VAL A 149 13.73 -2.69 -4.09
C VAL A 149 15.21 -2.47 -4.37
N PRO A 150 15.66 -1.20 -4.45
CA PRO A 150 17.07 -0.91 -4.68
C PRO A 150 17.95 -1.49 -3.57
N SER A 151 19.05 -2.14 -3.97
CA SER A 151 20.05 -2.65 -3.03
C SER A 151 20.82 -1.53 -2.33
N ASP A 152 20.95 -0.36 -2.99
CA ASP A 152 21.58 0.81 -2.39
C ASP A 152 20.62 1.59 -1.48
N PRO A 153 20.88 1.63 -0.15
CA PRO A 153 20.08 2.39 0.79
C PRO A 153 20.00 3.89 0.47
N LEU A 154 20.98 4.46 -0.23
CA LEU A 154 21.02 5.87 -0.59
C LEU A 154 20.01 6.19 -1.69
N ILE A 155 19.78 5.27 -2.63
CA ILE A 155 18.75 5.41 -3.66
C ILE A 155 17.36 5.39 -3.00
N ALA A 156 17.16 4.47 -2.07
CA ALA A 156 15.93 4.39 -1.28
C ALA A 156 15.70 5.68 -0.47
N LEU A 157 16.75 6.30 0.08
CA LEU A 157 16.67 7.58 0.80
C LEU A 157 16.33 8.75 -0.13
N LYS A 158 16.87 8.81 -1.35
CA LYS A 158 16.55 9.83 -2.36
C LYS A 158 15.09 9.79 -2.81
N LYS A 159 14.40 8.64 -2.71
CA LYS A 159 12.95 8.50 -2.99
C LYS A 159 12.05 9.21 -1.96
N GLY A 160 12.60 10.03 -1.06
CA GLY A 160 11.86 10.98 -0.24
C GLY A 160 11.11 10.37 0.95
N TYR A 161 11.84 9.82 1.92
CA TYR A 161 11.27 9.48 3.22
C TYR A 161 10.96 10.74 4.03
N ASP A 162 9.86 11.42 3.70
CA ASP A 162 9.39 12.56 4.50
C ASP A 162 8.25 12.12 5.41
N TYR A 163 8.52 12.06 6.72
CA TYR A 163 7.51 11.71 7.71
C TYR A 163 6.36 12.72 7.74
N ASN A 164 6.59 13.99 7.35
CA ASN A 164 5.53 14.99 7.30
C ASN A 164 4.47 14.64 6.26
N LEU A 165 4.85 14.11 5.09
CA LEU A 165 3.89 13.62 4.08
C LEU A 165 2.99 12.52 4.65
N SER A 166 3.56 11.65 5.49
CA SER A 166 2.78 10.60 6.15
C SER A 166 1.86 11.14 7.25
N LEU A 167 2.29 12.16 8.01
CA LEU A 167 1.44 12.83 9.00
C LEU A 167 0.27 13.55 8.32
N ASP A 168 0.52 14.22 7.19
CA ASP A 168 -0.50 14.90 6.42
C ASP A 168 -1.46 13.88 5.79
N PHE A 169 -0.94 12.78 5.25
CA PHE A 169 -1.76 11.66 4.78
C PHE A 169 -2.69 11.14 5.89
N TYR A 170 -2.17 10.85 7.09
CA TYR A 170 -2.99 10.41 8.21
C TYR A 170 -4.13 11.40 8.50
N ASN A 171 -3.84 12.69 8.60
CA ASN A 171 -4.86 13.69 8.90
C ASN A 171 -5.97 13.75 7.86
N ASN A 172 -5.64 13.58 6.59
CA ASN A 172 -6.59 13.60 5.49
C ASN A 172 -7.40 12.30 5.37
N TYR A 173 -6.82 11.17 5.76
CA TYR A 173 -7.41 9.83 5.51
C TYR A 173 -7.82 9.07 6.78
N LYS A 174 -7.59 9.62 7.99
CA LYS A 174 -7.94 8.95 9.27
C LYS A 174 -9.40 8.56 9.40
N GLY A 175 -10.32 9.28 8.71
CA GLY A 175 -11.73 8.93 8.66
C GLY A 175 -12.06 7.67 7.85
N LEU A 176 -11.11 7.21 7.01
CA LEU A 176 -11.21 5.98 6.22
C LEU A 176 -10.45 4.80 6.86
N MET A 177 -9.85 5.00 8.02
CA MET A 177 -9.11 3.96 8.76
C MET A 177 -9.83 3.63 10.06
N THR A 178 -9.67 2.41 10.55
CA THR A 178 -10.02 2.17 11.95
C THR A 178 -9.07 2.96 12.85
N THR A 179 -9.56 3.44 13.97
CA THR A 179 -8.78 4.28 14.89
C THR A 179 -7.45 3.63 15.27
N ARG A 180 -7.47 2.33 15.56
CA ARG A 180 -6.28 1.58 15.94
C ARG A 180 -5.32 1.40 14.78
N ALA A 181 -5.82 1.13 13.57
CA ALA A 181 -4.99 1.03 12.37
C ALA A 181 -4.32 2.37 12.05
N GLY A 182 -5.01 3.48 12.25
CA GLY A 182 -4.42 4.81 12.10
C GLY A 182 -3.26 5.06 13.07
N TYR A 183 -3.38 4.67 14.34
CA TYR A 183 -2.25 4.75 15.29
C TYR A 183 -1.10 3.83 14.91
N ALA A 184 -1.40 2.62 14.43
CA ALA A 184 -0.37 1.69 13.95
C ALA A 184 0.34 2.20 12.69
N PHE A 185 -0.37 2.85 11.77
CA PHE A 185 0.23 3.55 10.63
C PHE A 185 1.24 4.60 11.11
N LEU A 186 0.84 5.47 12.04
CA LEU A 186 1.72 6.51 12.59
C LEU A 186 2.92 5.93 13.35
N ALA A 187 2.72 4.84 14.08
CA ALA A 187 3.79 4.14 14.81
C ALA A 187 4.76 3.37 13.92
N LYS A 188 4.38 3.03 12.69
CA LYS A 188 5.23 2.27 11.76
C LYS A 188 5.84 3.16 10.69
N VAL A 189 5.02 3.83 9.90
CA VAL A 189 5.44 4.47 8.65
C VAL A 189 6.21 5.76 8.88
N PRO A 190 5.62 6.84 9.44
CA PRO A 190 6.37 8.09 9.66
C PRO A 190 7.48 7.93 10.71
N LEU A 191 7.30 7.08 11.72
CA LEU A 191 8.35 6.78 12.68
C LEU A 191 9.58 6.16 11.98
N TRP A 192 9.38 5.17 11.11
CA TRP A 192 10.48 4.56 10.36
C TRP A 192 11.19 5.59 9.46
N PHE A 193 10.44 6.49 8.82
CA PHE A 193 11.02 7.58 8.03
C PHE A 193 11.86 8.52 8.89
N SER A 194 11.37 8.86 10.09
CA SER A 194 12.11 9.72 11.02
C SER A 194 13.43 9.10 11.50
N ILE A 195 13.44 7.78 11.71
CA ILE A 195 14.65 7.02 12.04
C ILE A 195 15.64 7.08 10.87
N LYS A 196 15.17 6.86 9.64
CA LYS A 196 16.03 6.95 8.44
C LYS A 196 16.59 8.34 8.20
N GLN A 197 15.81 9.39 8.51
CA GLN A 197 16.25 10.78 8.46
C GLN A 197 17.12 11.19 9.66
N LYS A 198 17.29 10.32 10.66
CA LYS A 198 17.94 10.65 11.95
C LYS A 198 17.33 11.87 12.64
N ASN A 199 16.00 12.08 12.48
CA ASN A 199 15.29 13.26 12.98
C ASN A 199 14.07 12.88 13.86
N MET A 200 14.32 12.12 14.91
CA MET A 200 13.28 11.72 15.86
C MET A 200 12.66 12.90 16.63
N LYS A 201 13.49 13.89 17.01
CA LYS A 201 12.99 15.08 17.72
C LYS A 201 12.01 15.87 16.85
N GLY A 202 12.36 16.10 15.57
CA GLY A 202 11.48 16.75 14.61
C GLY A 202 10.18 15.97 14.37
N PHE A 203 10.27 14.65 14.29
CA PHE A 203 9.08 13.81 14.16
C PHE A 203 8.13 13.94 15.36
N VAL A 204 8.64 13.82 16.60
CA VAL A 204 7.80 13.94 17.82
C VAL A 204 7.14 15.33 17.89
N SER A 205 7.90 16.39 17.62
CA SER A 205 7.37 17.75 17.54
C SER A 205 6.26 17.90 16.49
N SER A 206 6.50 17.36 15.28
CA SER A 206 5.51 17.40 14.18
C SER A 206 4.28 16.54 14.49
N LEU A 207 4.45 15.37 15.10
CA LEU A 207 3.35 14.51 15.52
C LEU A 207 2.45 15.23 16.54
N LEU A 208 3.03 15.83 17.56
CA LEU A 208 2.30 16.62 18.56
C LEU A 208 1.55 17.80 17.91
N LYS A 209 2.22 18.55 17.05
CA LYS A 209 1.67 19.73 16.39
C LYS A 209 0.54 19.39 15.41
N LYS A 210 0.74 18.35 14.57
CA LYS A 210 -0.21 17.99 13.49
C LYS A 210 -1.33 17.07 13.95
N CYS A 211 -1.06 16.15 14.89
CA CYS A 211 -2.01 15.13 15.31
C CYS A 211 -2.54 15.31 16.73
N GLY A 212 -1.93 16.18 17.52
CA GLY A 212 -2.33 16.51 18.89
C GLY A 212 -1.81 15.53 19.94
N PHE A 213 -1.88 15.94 21.21
CA PHE A 213 -1.30 15.21 22.34
C PHE A 213 -1.93 13.82 22.52
N LYS A 214 -3.27 13.74 22.51
CA LYS A 214 -4.00 12.46 22.69
C LYS A 214 -3.58 11.42 21.65
N THR A 215 -3.57 11.80 20.36
CA THR A 215 -3.13 10.92 19.28
C THR A 215 -1.68 10.49 19.47
N SER A 216 -0.80 11.41 19.85
CA SER A 216 0.61 11.10 20.08
C SER A 216 0.81 10.07 21.19
N CYS A 217 0.12 10.20 22.32
CA CYS A 217 0.14 9.20 23.39
C CYS A 217 -0.33 7.83 22.88
N MET A 218 -1.43 7.78 22.12
CA MET A 218 -1.95 6.53 21.57
C MET A 218 -1.01 5.88 20.57
N VAL A 219 -0.27 6.67 19.78
CA VAL A 219 0.77 6.16 18.87
C VAL A 219 1.89 5.46 19.65
N PHE A 220 2.37 6.05 20.74
CA PHE A 220 3.40 5.41 21.58
C PHE A 220 2.89 4.16 22.29
N LEU A 221 1.64 4.13 22.74
CA LEU A 221 1.02 2.94 23.29
C LEU A 221 0.90 1.83 22.25
N GLU A 222 0.48 2.16 21.02
CA GLU A 222 0.39 1.16 19.95
C GLU A 222 1.78 0.66 19.52
N LEU A 223 2.80 1.52 19.51
CA LEU A 223 4.18 1.11 19.29
C LEU A 223 4.64 0.09 20.35
N ALA A 224 4.38 0.35 21.61
CA ALA A 224 4.71 -0.59 22.69
C ALA A 224 4.00 -1.95 22.50
N ARG A 225 2.72 -1.96 22.14
CA ARG A 225 1.97 -3.18 21.81
C ARG A 225 2.59 -3.95 20.64
N LEU A 226 2.95 -3.26 19.56
CA LEU A 226 3.57 -3.88 18.39
C LEU A 226 4.93 -4.50 18.73
N VAL A 227 5.72 -3.87 19.58
CA VAL A 227 7.00 -4.41 20.07
C VAL A 227 6.78 -5.66 20.93
N LEU A 228 5.86 -5.59 21.88
CA LEU A 228 5.54 -6.72 22.77
C LEU A 228 5.01 -7.93 21.99
N THR A 229 4.09 -7.72 21.04
CA THR A 229 3.57 -8.82 20.22
C THR A 229 4.64 -9.47 19.35
N LYS A 230 5.61 -8.69 18.86
CA LYS A 230 6.74 -9.23 18.09
C LYS A 230 7.71 -10.01 18.98
N TRP A 231 7.91 -9.57 20.22
CA TRP A 231 8.75 -10.25 21.20
C TRP A 231 8.15 -11.60 21.59
N MET A 232 6.87 -11.63 21.98
CA MET A 232 6.16 -12.86 22.34
C MET A 232 6.13 -13.92 21.23
N ARG A 233 6.11 -13.49 19.93
CA ARG A 233 6.16 -14.43 18.79
C ARG A 233 7.55 -15.00 18.52
N ARG A 234 8.62 -14.42 19.08
CA ARG A 234 9.99 -14.95 18.95
C ARG A 234 10.27 -16.06 19.94
N ASP A 235 9.62 -16.04 21.09
CA ASP A 235 9.81 -17.04 22.15
C ASP A 235 9.02 -18.34 21.91
N VAL A 236 8.21 -18.40 20.84
CA VAL A 236 7.39 -19.59 20.46
C VAL A 236 8.00 -20.35 19.28
N LYS A 237 9.18 -19.96 18.81
CA LYS A 237 9.97 -20.68 17.79
C LYS A 237 11.24 -21.22 18.41
#